data_ed78cf92cff0401db650a94d5744ed9a
#
_entry.id   ed78cf92cff0401db650a94d5744ed9a
#
_cell.length_a   1.000
_cell.length_b   1.000
_cell.length_c   1.000
_cell.angle_alpha   90.00
_cell.angle_beta   90.00
_cell.angle_gamma   90.00
#
_symmetry.space_group_name_H-M   'P 1'
#
loop_
_entity.id
_entity.type
_entity.pdbx_description
1 polymer ?
#
loop_
_entity_poly.entity_id
_entity_poly.type
_entity_poly.pdbx_seq_one_letter_code
_entity_poly.pdbx_strand_id
1 'polypeptide(L)' 'MREQLTRKDVEKIEQEIEHRKLVVRKEAIEAVKEARAQGDLSENFEYYAAKKHKNQNESRIRYLERMLKTASIAVSYTH' A
#
# COMPACT_ATOMS: atom_id res chain seq x y z
N MET A 1 -23.23 1.09 -6.48
CA MET A 1 -23.39 2.38 -6.06
C MET A 1 -22.17 3.04 -5.53
N ARG A 2 -22.04 4.25 -5.86
CA ARG A 2 -20.87 4.88 -5.51
C ARG A 2 -21.01 5.56 -4.21
N GLU A 3 -20.08 5.44 -3.38
CA GLU A 3 -20.17 6.06 -2.13
C GLU A 3 -19.39 7.30 -2.07
N GLN A 4 -19.92 8.28 -1.37
CA GLN A 4 -19.21 9.51 -1.21
C GLN A 4 -18.37 9.43 0.03
N LEU A 5 -17.10 9.81 -0.09
CA LEU A 5 -16.22 9.81 1.05
C LEU A 5 -16.41 11.08 1.85
N THR A 6 -16.51 10.93 3.17
CA THR A 6 -16.54 12.08 4.03
C THR A 6 -15.11 12.58 4.23
N ARG A 7 -15.00 13.77 4.85
CA ARG A 7 -13.68 14.31 5.15
C ARG A 7 -12.90 13.37 6.06
N LYS A 8 -13.59 12.77 7.04
CA LYS A 8 -12.94 11.82 7.92
C LYS A 8 -12.46 10.60 7.18
N ASP A 9 -13.26 10.13 6.22
CA ASP A 9 -12.85 8.98 5.43
C ASP A 9 -11.60 9.30 4.64
N VAL A 10 -11.55 10.47 4.04
CA VAL A 10 -10.39 10.88 3.26
C VAL A 10 -9.17 10.94 4.16
N GLU A 11 -9.31 11.51 5.35
CA GLU A 11 -8.18 11.60 6.26
C GLU A 11 -7.67 10.22 6.66
N LYS A 12 -8.58 9.30 6.94
CA LYS A 12 -8.18 7.95 7.31
C LYS A 12 -7.44 7.27 6.17
N ILE A 13 -7.93 7.43 4.96
CA ILE A 13 -7.29 6.83 3.80
C ILE A 13 -5.90 7.42 3.60
N GLU A 14 -5.79 8.73 3.73
CA GLU A 14 -4.49 9.38 3.59
C GLU A 14 -3.51 8.91 4.65
N GLN A 15 -3.99 8.74 5.87
CA GLN A 15 -3.14 8.25 6.94
C GLN A 15 -2.70 6.83 6.68
N GLU A 16 -3.59 6.01 6.17
CA GLU A 16 -3.22 4.64 5.86
C GLU A 16 -2.19 4.59 4.74
N ILE A 17 -2.37 5.40 3.70
CA ILE A 17 -1.41 5.46 2.62
C ILE A 17 -0.05 5.87 3.13
N GLU A 18 -0.03 6.89 3.96
CA GLU A 18 1.24 7.38 4.50
C GLU A 18 1.92 6.31 5.33
N HIS A 19 1.16 5.65 6.19
CA HIS A 19 1.71 4.59 7.02
C HIS A 19 2.28 3.46 6.15
N ARG A 20 1.54 3.08 5.11
CA ARG A 20 1.99 1.99 4.25
C ARG A 20 3.22 2.37 3.45
N LYS A 21 3.36 3.64 3.09
CA LYS A 21 4.54 4.07 2.36
C LYS A 21 5.75 4.26 3.26
N LEU A 22 5.54 4.85 4.44
CA LEU A 22 6.67 5.19 5.29
C LEU A 22 7.09 4.05 6.19
N VAL A 23 6.16 3.20 6.61
CA VAL A 23 6.46 2.15 7.57
C VAL A 23 6.39 0.78 6.93
N VAL A 24 5.21 0.41 6.42
CA VAL A 24 5.00 -0.95 5.94
C VAL A 24 5.87 -1.24 4.73
N ARG A 25 5.95 -0.31 3.78
CA ARG A 25 6.77 -0.52 2.60
C ARG A 25 8.24 -0.70 2.98
N LYS A 26 8.71 0.11 3.89
CA LYS A 26 10.11 0.01 4.33
C LYS A 26 10.36 -1.33 4.99
N GLU A 27 9.47 -1.74 5.87
CA GLU A 27 9.63 -3.03 6.53
C GLU A 27 9.55 -4.18 5.55
N ALA A 28 8.66 -4.06 4.57
CA ALA A 28 8.53 -5.12 3.57
C ALA A 28 9.76 -5.24 2.71
N ILE A 29 10.35 -4.10 2.34
CA ILE A 29 11.58 -4.11 1.55
C ILE A 29 12.71 -4.73 2.34
N GLU A 30 12.81 -4.38 3.62
CA GLU A 30 13.85 -4.95 4.45
C GLU A 30 13.66 -6.45 4.66
N ALA A 31 12.41 -6.88 4.78
CA ALA A 31 12.14 -8.30 4.92
C ALA A 31 12.57 -9.07 3.67
N VAL A 32 12.33 -8.49 2.50
CA VAL A 32 12.76 -9.11 1.26
C VAL A 32 14.29 -9.20 1.19
N LYS A 33 14.95 -8.12 1.56
CA LYS A 33 16.41 -8.11 1.54
C LYS A 33 16.97 -9.15 2.48
N GLU A 34 16.40 -9.23 3.67
CA GLU A 34 16.88 -10.18 4.67
C GLU A 34 16.67 -11.60 4.20
N ALA A 35 15.51 -11.87 3.63
CA ALA A 35 15.23 -13.22 3.14
C ALA A 35 16.16 -13.60 2.01
N ARG A 36 16.47 -12.64 1.12
CA ARG A 36 17.40 -12.91 0.03
C ARG A 36 18.80 -13.23 0.54
N ALA A 37 19.20 -12.53 1.59
CA ALA A 37 20.55 -12.73 2.13
C ALA A 37 20.71 -14.08 2.77
N GLN A 38 19.62 -14.76 3.09
CA GLN A 38 19.72 -16.04 3.78
C GLN A 38 19.96 -17.22 2.85
N GLY A 39 20.06 -17.00 1.55
CA GLY A 39 20.56 -18.07 0.78
C GLY A 39 19.78 -18.48 -0.43
N ASP A 40 19.56 -19.77 -0.57
CA ASP A 40 19.04 -20.35 -1.78
C ASP A 40 17.64 -19.89 -2.10
N LEU A 41 17.51 -19.12 -3.17
CA LEU A 41 16.23 -18.55 -3.52
C LEU A 41 15.22 -19.57 -4.02
N SER A 42 15.70 -20.69 -4.55
CA SER A 42 14.78 -21.65 -5.14
C SER A 42 13.92 -22.34 -4.10
N GLU A 43 14.37 -22.36 -2.84
CA GLU A 43 13.59 -22.98 -1.79
C GLU A 43 13.37 -22.05 -0.62
N ASN A 44 13.48 -20.76 -0.87
CA ASN A 44 13.38 -19.79 0.20
C ASN A 44 11.95 -19.32 0.34
N PHE A 45 11.18 -20.02 1.16
CA PHE A 45 9.79 -19.68 1.36
C PHE A 45 9.64 -18.32 2.02
N GLU A 46 10.59 -17.94 2.85
CA GLU A 46 10.54 -16.63 3.49
C GLU A 46 10.67 -15.51 2.46
N TYR A 47 11.52 -15.74 1.48
CA TYR A 47 11.67 -14.76 0.42
C TYR A 47 10.36 -14.59 -0.35
N TYR A 48 9.73 -15.70 -0.71
CA TYR A 48 8.47 -15.61 -1.46
C TYR A 48 7.37 -14.97 -0.64
N ALA A 49 7.30 -15.29 0.64
CA ALA A 49 6.30 -14.71 1.51
C ALA A 49 6.52 -13.20 1.67
N ALA A 50 7.77 -12.81 1.85
CA ALA A 50 8.09 -11.39 1.99
C ALA A 50 7.78 -10.62 0.71
N LYS A 51 8.10 -11.24 -0.43
CA LYS A 51 7.82 -10.59 -1.70
C LYS A 51 6.32 -10.44 -1.92
N LYS A 52 5.56 -11.46 -1.56
CA LYS A 52 4.12 -11.41 -1.69
C LYS A 52 3.54 -10.32 -0.80
N HIS A 53 4.03 -10.23 0.42
CA HIS A 53 3.56 -9.20 1.34
C HIS A 53 3.87 -7.80 0.80
N LYS A 54 5.07 -7.62 0.25
CA LYS A 54 5.43 -6.35 -0.35
C LYS A 54 4.50 -5.99 -1.49
N ASN A 55 4.23 -6.96 -2.37
CA ASN A 55 3.37 -6.71 -3.51
C ASN A 55 1.93 -6.41 -3.08
N GLN A 56 1.46 -7.07 -2.05
CA GLN A 56 0.12 -6.81 -1.53
C GLN A 56 0.02 -5.40 -0.97
N ASN A 57 1.07 -4.96 -0.29
CA ASN A 57 1.08 -3.61 0.24
C ASN A 57 1.06 -2.58 -0.89
N GLU A 58 1.82 -2.81 -1.94
CA GLU A 58 1.83 -1.90 -3.06
C GLU A 58 0.47 -1.86 -3.75
N SER A 59 -0.18 -3.00 -3.88
CA SER A 59 -1.51 -3.05 -4.46
C SER A 59 -2.50 -2.28 -3.62
N ARG A 60 -2.41 -2.42 -2.30
CA ARG A 60 -3.32 -1.69 -1.42
C ARG A 60 -3.11 -0.20 -1.52
N ILE A 61 -1.84 0.22 -1.60
CA ILE A 61 -1.54 1.64 -1.75
C ILE A 61 -2.18 2.18 -3.03
N ARG A 62 -2.02 1.46 -4.13
CA ARG A 62 -2.60 1.90 -5.39
C ARG A 62 -4.12 1.97 -5.31
N TYR A 63 -4.72 1.00 -4.63
CA TYR A 63 -6.16 0.99 -4.46
C TYR A 63 -6.64 2.21 -3.68
N LEU A 64 -5.95 2.51 -2.58
CA LEU A 64 -6.33 3.65 -1.76
C LEU A 64 -6.10 4.96 -2.49
N GLU A 65 -5.01 5.06 -3.23
CA GLU A 65 -4.75 6.27 -3.99
C GLU A 65 -5.80 6.47 -5.07
N ARG A 66 -6.27 5.39 -5.65
CA ARG A 66 -7.33 5.50 -6.64
C ARG A 66 -8.62 6.00 -6.01
N MET A 67 -8.92 5.52 -4.81
CA MET A 67 -10.10 6.01 -4.11
C MET A 67 -10.01 7.50 -3.85
N LEU A 68 -8.85 7.95 -3.41
CA LEU A 68 -8.67 9.37 -3.15
C LEU A 68 -8.74 10.18 -4.42
N LYS A 69 -8.19 9.67 -5.49
CA LYS A 69 -8.22 10.37 -6.75
C LYS A 69 -9.65 10.56 -7.23
N THR A 70 -10.46 9.53 -7.10
CA THR A 70 -11.85 9.61 -7.49
C THR A 70 -12.58 10.64 -6.65
N ALA A 71 -12.35 10.63 -5.34
CA ALA A 71 -12.98 11.58 -4.46
C ALA A 71 -12.50 13.01 -4.76
N SER A 72 -11.21 13.15 -5.03
CA SER A 72 -10.66 14.45 -5.33
C SER A 72 -11.25 15.03 -6.60
N ILE A 73 -11.43 14.17 -7.59
CA ILE A 73 -12.02 14.64 -8.84
C ILE A 73 -13.41 15.17 -8.58
N ALA A 74 -14.18 14.45 -7.78
CA ALA A 74 -15.53 14.89 -7.46
C ALA A 74 -15.52 16.22 -6.74
N VAL A 75 -14.54 16.41 -5.87
CA VAL A 75 -14.42 17.64 -5.10
C VAL A 75 -13.95 18.79 -5.98
N SER A 76 -12.91 18.54 -6.75
CA SER A 76 -12.37 19.62 -7.57
C SER A 76 -13.33 20.07 -8.63
N TYR A 77 -14.31 19.24 -8.91
CA TYR A 77 -15.31 19.61 -9.85
C TYR A 77 -16.09 20.83 -9.43
N THR A 78 -16.13 21.07 -8.15
CA THR A 78 -16.91 22.14 -7.61
C THR A 78 -16.15 23.44 -7.55
N HIS A 79 -14.96 23.47 -7.96
CA HIS A 79 -14.19 24.70 -7.95
C HIS A 79 -14.82 25.76 -8.80
#